data_4169940584a5bd8cd6cd12283376ca85
#
_entry.id   4169940584a5bd8cd6cd12283376ca85
#
_cell.length_a   1.000
_cell.length_b   1.000
_cell.length_c   1.000
_cell.angle_alpha   90.00
_cell.angle_beta   90.00
_cell.angle_gamma   90.00
#
_symmetry.space_group_name_H-M   'P 1'
#
loop_
_entity.id
_entity.type
_entity.pdbx_description
1 polymer ?
#
loop_
_entity_poly.entity_id
_entity_poly.type
_entity_poly.pdbx_seq_one_letter_code
_entity_poly.pdbx_strand_id
1 'polypeptide(L)'
;RYAILEPSADLRERQRERLEKTLVPPLFALVEWLDGPFDDDWDGMVFANEVIDALPTPRFLARDGMVFEETVELDADGAFMRGAQPADAMLSAAVRHIEHYREKPFADGYRSELLPQLPYWIQAVAGGMQRGAMLFVDYGYPRGEYYQDERDDGTVRAFYRHQVHNDLYRWPGLQDLTASVDFTALAEAGTGAGFELAGYCTQANFLLGNGLDALLAKADARTDEFGKVRLRDQVKKLTLPTAMGERFQVMGFQRDVDFEPAFTLGDLTWRL
;
A
#
# COMPACT_ATOMS: atom_id res chain seq x y z
N ARG A 1 22.35 -1.07 -9.62
CA ARG A 1 21.91 -2.23 -8.84
C ARG A 1 20.39 -2.26 -8.70
N TYR A 2 19.83 -3.42 -8.38
CA TYR A 2 18.42 -3.62 -8.08
C TYR A 2 18.33 -4.29 -6.70
N ALA A 3 17.98 -3.53 -5.69
CA ALA A 3 17.92 -3.98 -4.31
C ALA A 3 16.49 -4.40 -3.95
N ILE A 4 16.34 -5.55 -3.31
CA ILE A 4 15.05 -6.10 -2.87
C ILE A 4 15.06 -6.18 -1.34
N LEU A 5 14.15 -5.45 -0.70
CA LEU A 5 13.89 -5.54 0.73
C LEU A 5 12.67 -6.44 0.94
N GLU A 6 12.91 -7.72 1.23
CA GLU A 6 11.90 -8.75 1.45
C GLU A 6 12.16 -9.44 2.79
N PRO A 7 11.31 -9.25 3.81
CA PRO A 7 11.53 -9.84 5.13
C PRO A 7 11.29 -11.35 5.18
N SER A 8 10.49 -11.91 4.27
CA SER A 8 10.18 -13.35 4.24
C SER A 8 11.31 -14.16 3.61
N ALA A 9 11.94 -15.05 4.37
CA ALA A 9 13.00 -15.93 3.87
C ALA A 9 12.53 -16.86 2.73
N ASP A 10 11.29 -17.38 2.82
CA ASP A 10 10.67 -18.21 1.77
C ASP A 10 10.46 -17.42 0.48
N LEU A 11 9.92 -16.20 0.58
CA LEU A 11 9.73 -15.35 -0.59
C LEU A 11 11.05 -14.92 -1.21
N ARG A 12 12.07 -14.60 -0.41
CA ARG A 12 13.43 -14.29 -0.91
C ARG A 12 14.00 -15.43 -1.75
N GLU A 13 13.88 -16.67 -1.26
CA GLU A 13 14.40 -17.84 -2.01
C GLU A 13 13.63 -18.06 -3.33
N ARG A 14 12.30 -17.98 -3.30
CA ARG A 14 11.45 -18.09 -4.50
C ARG A 14 11.71 -16.99 -5.52
N GLN A 15 11.93 -15.76 -5.05
CA GLN A 15 12.33 -14.62 -5.90
C GLN A 15 13.69 -14.89 -6.54
N ARG A 16 14.68 -15.35 -5.77
CA ARG A 16 16.03 -15.67 -6.24
C ARG A 16 15.98 -16.72 -7.35
N GLU A 17 15.34 -17.85 -7.09
CA GLU A 17 15.20 -18.91 -8.10
C GLU A 17 14.51 -18.44 -9.37
N ARG A 18 13.46 -17.62 -9.24
CA ARG A 18 12.73 -17.09 -10.40
C ARG A 18 13.58 -16.13 -11.22
N LEU A 19 14.27 -15.20 -10.56
CA LEU A 19 15.10 -14.20 -11.24
C LEU A 19 16.34 -14.85 -11.89
N GLU A 20 16.96 -15.82 -11.23
CA GLU A 20 18.08 -16.59 -11.81
C GLU A 20 17.68 -17.34 -13.10
N LYS A 21 16.45 -17.91 -13.11
CA LYS A 21 15.92 -18.61 -14.29
C LYS A 21 15.47 -17.69 -15.43
N THR A 22 15.13 -16.42 -15.14
CA THR A 22 14.51 -15.52 -16.11
C THR A 22 15.44 -14.43 -16.63
N LEU A 23 16.43 -14.02 -15.84
CA LEU A 23 17.36 -12.97 -16.21
C LEU A 23 18.63 -13.55 -16.84
N VAL A 24 19.18 -12.82 -17.80
CA VAL A 24 20.55 -13.12 -18.28
C VAL A 24 21.56 -12.83 -17.17
N PRO A 25 22.69 -13.60 -17.09
CA PRO A 25 23.63 -13.48 -15.98
C PRO A 25 24.11 -12.07 -15.65
N PRO A 26 24.38 -11.17 -16.60
CA PRO A 26 24.78 -9.78 -16.30
C PRO A 26 23.69 -8.96 -15.59
N LEU A 27 22.40 -9.24 -15.86
CA LEU A 27 21.29 -8.56 -15.17
C LEU A 27 21.05 -9.17 -13.79
N PHE A 28 21.14 -10.50 -13.65
CA PHE A 28 21.00 -11.14 -12.36
C PHE A 28 22.10 -10.70 -11.37
N ALA A 29 23.32 -10.47 -11.86
CA ALA A 29 24.42 -9.95 -11.04
C ALA A 29 24.18 -8.54 -10.46
N LEU A 30 23.19 -7.79 -10.97
CA LEU A 30 22.80 -6.49 -10.43
C LEU A 30 21.76 -6.60 -9.29
N VAL A 31 21.19 -7.80 -9.07
CA VAL A 31 20.15 -8.02 -8.06
C VAL A 31 20.79 -8.39 -6.73
N GLU A 32 20.36 -7.70 -5.68
CA GLU A 32 20.78 -7.99 -4.30
C GLU A 32 19.54 -8.02 -3.37
N TRP A 33 19.60 -8.87 -2.33
CA TRP A 33 18.57 -8.90 -1.29
C TRP A 33 19.14 -8.27 -0.03
N LEU A 34 18.42 -7.28 0.48
CA LEU A 34 18.79 -6.54 1.68
C LEU A 34 18.21 -7.23 2.93
N ASP A 35 18.98 -7.18 4.03
CA ASP A 35 18.51 -7.62 5.36
C ASP A 35 17.85 -6.49 6.15
N GLY A 36 17.95 -5.27 5.67
CA GLY A 36 17.34 -4.04 6.21
C GLY A 36 17.44 -2.91 5.20
N PRO A 37 16.86 -1.74 5.51
CA PRO A 37 17.07 -0.52 4.73
C PRO A 37 18.55 -0.17 4.61
N PHE A 38 18.90 0.72 3.67
CA PHE A 38 20.27 1.22 3.55
C PHE A 38 20.64 2.09 4.76
N ASP A 39 21.84 1.86 5.32
CA ASP A 39 22.37 2.64 6.44
C ASP A 39 23.06 3.93 5.98
N ASP A 40 23.59 3.95 4.74
CA ASP A 40 24.32 5.08 4.15
C ASP A 40 23.42 5.93 3.25
N ASP A 41 23.88 7.12 2.88
CA ASP A 41 23.28 7.97 1.88
C ASP A 41 23.30 7.32 0.48
N TRP A 42 22.22 7.47 -0.26
CA TRP A 42 22.08 6.86 -1.57
C TRP A 42 21.19 7.68 -2.51
N ASP A 43 21.36 7.46 -3.81
CA ASP A 43 20.52 8.01 -4.88
C ASP A 43 19.79 6.87 -5.59
N GLY A 44 18.50 7.08 -5.92
CA GLY A 44 17.76 6.06 -6.64
C GLY A 44 16.26 6.18 -6.58
N MET A 45 15.58 5.05 -6.66
CA MET A 45 14.12 4.97 -6.62
C MET A 45 13.65 3.87 -5.68
N VAL A 46 12.70 4.18 -4.82
CA VAL A 46 11.89 3.18 -4.09
C VAL A 46 10.64 2.89 -4.93
N PHE A 47 10.38 1.62 -5.15
CA PHE A 47 9.14 1.15 -5.75
C PHE A 47 8.47 0.14 -4.82
N ALA A 48 7.23 0.42 -4.42
CA ALA A 48 6.43 -0.43 -3.56
C ALA A 48 5.04 -0.64 -4.18
N ASN A 49 4.74 -1.90 -4.51
CA ASN A 49 3.44 -2.31 -5.05
C ASN A 49 2.82 -3.32 -4.11
N GLU A 50 1.66 -3.02 -3.54
CA GLU A 50 0.99 -3.84 -2.55
C GLU A 50 1.95 -4.22 -1.40
N VAL A 51 2.44 -3.20 -0.71
CA VAL A 51 3.37 -3.32 0.42
C VAL A 51 2.77 -2.68 1.68
N ILE A 52 2.16 -1.49 1.53
CA ILE A 52 1.64 -0.76 2.70
C ILE A 52 0.38 -1.43 3.23
N ASP A 53 -0.46 -1.99 2.36
CA ASP A 53 -1.67 -2.74 2.71
C ASP A 53 -1.39 -3.97 3.59
N ALA A 54 -0.18 -4.55 3.47
CA ALA A 54 0.27 -5.72 4.22
C ALA A 54 1.04 -5.39 5.51
N LEU A 55 1.29 -4.11 5.80
CA LEU A 55 1.97 -3.71 7.04
C LEU A 55 1.07 -3.96 8.27
N PRO A 56 1.66 -4.35 9.41
CA PRO A 56 0.91 -4.56 10.64
C PRO A 56 0.14 -3.31 11.07
N THR A 57 -1.17 -3.36 10.97
CA THR A 57 -2.06 -2.22 11.14
C THR A 57 -2.95 -2.44 12.37
N PRO A 58 -2.72 -1.73 13.50
CA PRO A 58 -3.59 -1.80 14.66
C PRO A 58 -4.99 -1.29 14.34
N ARG A 59 -5.98 -1.93 14.97
CA ARG A 59 -7.38 -1.54 14.87
C ARG A 59 -7.82 -0.82 16.15
N PHE A 60 -8.69 0.16 16.02
CA PHE A 60 -9.26 0.88 17.14
C PHE A 60 -10.77 0.75 17.20
N LEU A 61 -11.30 0.94 18.40
CA LEU A 61 -12.71 1.07 18.72
C LEU A 61 -12.93 2.40 19.45
N ALA A 62 -13.81 3.26 18.93
CA ALA A 62 -14.31 4.41 19.66
C ALA A 62 -15.46 3.98 20.56
N ARG A 63 -15.38 4.25 21.85
CA ARG A 63 -16.42 3.90 22.83
C ARG A 63 -16.41 4.89 23.99
N ASP A 64 -17.59 5.42 24.33
CA ASP A 64 -17.78 6.38 25.44
C ASP A 64 -16.83 7.59 25.37
N GLY A 65 -16.54 8.08 24.14
CA GLY A 65 -15.61 9.17 23.90
C GLY A 65 -14.12 8.82 24.12
N MET A 66 -13.81 7.55 24.37
CA MET A 66 -12.44 7.03 24.53
C MET A 66 -12.02 6.17 23.33
N VAL A 67 -10.71 6.02 23.17
CA VAL A 67 -10.11 5.15 22.15
C VAL A 67 -9.64 3.87 22.81
N PHE A 68 -10.07 2.75 22.26
CA PHE A 68 -9.60 1.41 22.62
C PHE A 68 -8.85 0.80 21.46
N GLU A 69 -7.83 0.01 21.75
CA GLU A 69 -7.19 -0.88 20.80
C GLU A 69 -8.01 -2.17 20.70
N GLU A 70 -8.35 -2.61 19.49
CA GLU A 70 -8.99 -3.90 19.28
C GLU A 70 -7.94 -5.01 19.45
N THR A 71 -8.26 -6.00 20.28
CA THR A 71 -7.39 -7.13 20.57
C THR A 71 -8.00 -8.44 20.08
N VAL A 72 -7.18 -9.49 20.05
CA VAL A 72 -7.65 -10.85 19.80
C VAL A 72 -7.68 -11.60 21.13
N GLU A 73 -8.84 -12.14 21.49
CA GLU A 73 -9.07 -12.90 22.70
C GLU A 73 -9.53 -14.32 22.35
N LEU A 74 -9.59 -15.20 23.35
CA LEU A 74 -10.20 -16.51 23.22
C LEU A 74 -11.53 -16.52 23.97
N ASP A 75 -12.54 -17.08 23.35
CA ASP A 75 -13.81 -17.37 24.03
C ASP A 75 -13.72 -18.62 24.92
N ALA A 76 -14.83 -19.00 25.57
CA ALA A 76 -14.87 -20.14 26.46
C ALA A 76 -14.59 -21.48 25.76
N ASP A 77 -14.79 -21.57 24.48
CA ASP A 77 -14.56 -22.76 23.63
C ASP A 77 -13.16 -22.74 22.99
N GLY A 78 -12.35 -21.70 23.24
CA GLY A 78 -11.01 -21.53 22.71
C GLY A 78 -10.97 -21.00 21.27
N ALA A 79 -12.08 -20.45 20.76
CA ALA A 79 -12.10 -19.79 19.47
C ALA A 79 -11.67 -18.32 19.59
N PHE A 80 -11.04 -17.79 18.53
CA PHE A 80 -10.64 -16.38 18.51
C PHE A 80 -11.86 -15.47 18.42
N MET A 81 -11.83 -14.40 19.20
CA MET A 81 -12.84 -13.35 19.20
C MET A 81 -12.21 -11.97 19.31
N ARG A 82 -12.98 -10.94 18.99
CA ARG A 82 -12.57 -9.55 19.19
C ARG A 82 -12.67 -9.19 20.65
N GLY A 83 -11.57 -8.69 21.22
CA GLY A 83 -11.52 -8.00 22.49
C GLY A 83 -11.23 -6.51 22.30
N ALA A 84 -11.10 -5.78 23.40
CA ALA A 84 -10.69 -4.38 23.39
C ALA A 84 -10.01 -4.01 24.71
N GLN A 85 -8.91 -3.26 24.63
CA GLN A 85 -8.21 -2.68 25.77
C GLN A 85 -8.04 -1.16 25.58
N PRO A 86 -7.83 -0.37 26.62
CA PRO A 86 -7.50 1.06 26.44
C PRO A 86 -6.31 1.22 25.51
N ALA A 87 -6.46 2.08 24.48
CA ALA A 87 -5.39 2.35 23.54
C ALA A 87 -4.20 3.05 24.21
N ASP A 88 -3.00 2.77 23.73
CA ASP A 88 -1.81 3.48 24.17
C ASP A 88 -1.83 4.95 23.71
N ALA A 89 -0.83 5.72 24.12
CA ALA A 89 -0.74 7.15 23.81
C ALA A 89 -0.56 7.41 22.30
N MET A 90 0.17 6.54 21.58
CA MET A 90 0.44 6.70 20.15
C MET A 90 -0.82 6.45 19.33
N LEU A 91 -1.49 5.33 19.56
CA LEU A 91 -2.75 4.99 18.89
C LEU A 91 -3.84 6.04 19.22
N SER A 92 -3.97 6.42 20.49
CA SER A 92 -4.91 7.46 20.89
C SER A 92 -4.66 8.79 20.21
N ALA A 93 -3.40 9.24 20.13
CA ALA A 93 -3.03 10.50 19.46
C ALA A 93 -3.33 10.45 17.96
N ALA A 94 -3.02 9.32 17.31
CA ALA A 94 -3.29 9.14 15.88
C ALA A 94 -4.80 9.15 15.57
N VAL A 95 -5.63 8.49 16.39
CA VAL A 95 -7.10 8.55 16.23
C VAL A 95 -7.62 9.99 16.42
N ARG A 96 -7.11 10.73 17.45
CA ARG A 96 -7.51 12.12 17.68
C ARG A 96 -7.07 13.05 16.53
N HIS A 97 -5.95 12.78 15.91
CA HIS A 97 -5.51 13.51 14.71
C HIS A 97 -6.52 13.32 13.56
N ILE A 98 -7.01 12.09 13.35
CA ILE A 98 -8.04 11.81 12.33
C ILE A 98 -9.36 12.51 12.69
N GLU A 99 -9.80 12.48 13.96
CA GLU A 99 -11.01 13.18 14.40
C GLU A 99 -10.91 14.70 14.19
N HIS A 100 -9.73 15.26 14.43
CA HIS A 100 -9.46 16.68 14.16
C HIS A 100 -9.59 17.00 12.66
N TYR A 101 -9.02 16.17 11.78
CA TYR A 101 -9.19 16.30 10.32
C TYR A 101 -10.67 16.22 9.90
N ARG A 102 -11.44 15.31 10.49
CA ARG A 102 -12.87 15.11 10.23
C ARG A 102 -13.76 16.21 10.81
N GLU A 103 -13.22 17.07 11.66
CA GLU A 103 -13.96 18.07 12.47
C GLU A 103 -15.07 17.47 13.35
N LYS A 104 -15.02 16.18 13.63
CA LYS A 104 -15.98 15.48 14.47
C LYS A 104 -15.37 14.21 15.09
N PRO A 105 -15.79 13.82 16.30
CA PRO A 105 -15.40 12.56 16.88
C PRO A 105 -16.01 11.37 16.12
N PHE A 106 -15.41 10.20 16.27
CA PHE A 106 -16.03 8.96 15.84
C PHE A 106 -17.27 8.62 16.69
N ALA A 107 -18.29 8.04 16.04
CA ALA A 107 -19.48 7.57 16.72
C ALA A 107 -19.13 6.42 17.69
N ASP A 108 -19.97 6.27 18.73
CA ASP A 108 -19.84 5.16 19.66
C ASP A 108 -20.01 3.82 18.94
N GLY A 109 -19.08 2.89 19.16
CA GLY A 109 -19.04 1.61 18.46
C GLY A 109 -18.28 1.61 17.13
N TYR A 110 -17.87 2.77 16.61
CA TYR A 110 -17.10 2.85 15.36
C TYR A 110 -15.75 2.13 15.51
N ARG A 111 -15.43 1.30 14.52
CA ARG A 111 -14.16 0.58 14.41
C ARG A 111 -13.49 0.92 13.08
N SER A 112 -12.20 1.01 13.11
CA SER A 112 -11.37 1.09 11.91
C SER A 112 -9.94 0.73 12.26
N GLU A 113 -9.04 0.87 11.31
CA GLU A 113 -7.61 0.68 11.48
C GLU A 113 -6.86 1.91 11.03
N LEU A 114 -5.61 2.02 11.45
CA LEU A 114 -4.66 3.04 10.99
C LEU A 114 -3.23 2.51 11.16
N LEU A 115 -2.28 3.18 10.52
CA LEU A 115 -0.87 2.78 10.56
C LEU A 115 -0.02 3.91 11.18
N PRO A 116 -0.01 4.07 12.52
CA PRO A 116 0.71 5.16 13.19
C PRO A 116 2.23 5.06 13.02
N GLN A 117 2.75 3.90 12.64
CA GLN A 117 4.16 3.68 12.36
C GLN A 117 4.58 4.07 10.94
N LEU A 118 3.65 4.45 10.05
CA LEU A 118 3.96 4.76 8.64
C LEU A 118 5.05 5.83 8.47
N PRO A 119 5.07 6.94 9.22
CA PRO A 119 6.16 7.94 9.13
C PRO A 119 7.54 7.33 9.44
N TYR A 120 7.63 6.46 10.45
CA TYR A 120 8.88 5.80 10.82
C TYR A 120 9.32 4.79 9.75
N TRP A 121 8.36 4.08 9.15
CA TRP A 121 8.65 3.15 8.05
C TRP A 121 9.18 3.89 6.82
N ILE A 122 8.54 4.99 6.40
CA ILE A 122 9.01 5.83 5.29
C ILE A 122 10.41 6.37 5.59
N GLN A 123 10.64 6.87 6.81
CA GLN A 123 11.96 7.34 7.22
C GLN A 123 13.01 6.23 7.19
N ALA A 124 12.66 5.01 7.58
CA ALA A 124 13.57 3.88 7.55
C ALA A 124 13.94 3.48 6.12
N VAL A 125 12.97 3.38 5.20
CA VAL A 125 13.24 2.89 3.83
C VAL A 125 13.79 3.95 2.89
N ALA A 126 13.55 5.24 3.15
CA ALA A 126 13.89 6.32 2.23
C ALA A 126 14.63 7.52 2.87
N GLY A 127 14.77 7.56 4.19
CA GLY A 127 15.38 8.71 4.88
C GLY A 127 16.82 9.02 4.43
N GLY A 128 17.60 7.99 4.09
CA GLY A 128 18.96 8.14 3.53
C GLY A 128 19.02 8.50 2.04
N MET A 129 17.88 8.52 1.32
CA MET A 129 17.86 8.93 -0.09
C MET A 129 18.15 10.42 -0.21
N GLN A 130 19.27 10.78 -0.85
CA GLN A 130 19.65 12.18 -1.06
C GLN A 130 19.00 12.75 -2.32
N ARG A 131 18.91 11.93 -3.37
CA ARG A 131 18.33 12.31 -4.65
C ARG A 131 17.56 11.14 -5.26
N GLY A 132 16.30 11.37 -5.64
CA GLY A 132 15.51 10.30 -6.25
C GLY A 132 14.01 10.43 -6.07
N ALA A 133 13.31 9.30 -6.28
CA ALA A 133 11.87 9.26 -6.22
C ALA A 133 11.36 8.03 -5.42
N MET A 134 10.16 8.16 -4.88
CA MET A 134 9.39 7.02 -4.38
C MET A 134 8.11 6.87 -5.18
N LEU A 135 7.74 5.64 -5.51
CA LEU A 135 6.50 5.31 -6.19
C LEU A 135 5.78 4.20 -5.42
N PHE A 136 4.59 4.50 -4.96
CA PHE A 136 3.70 3.59 -4.25
C PHE A 136 2.49 3.28 -5.12
N VAL A 137 2.17 2.00 -5.25
CA VAL A 137 0.97 1.49 -5.93
C VAL A 137 0.24 0.59 -4.96
N ASP A 138 -0.95 1.00 -4.54
CA ASP A 138 -1.72 0.25 -3.56
C ASP A 138 -3.21 0.58 -3.68
N TYR A 139 -4.06 -0.19 -3.04
CA TYR A 139 -5.47 0.13 -2.97
C TYR A 139 -5.80 0.86 -1.67
N GLY A 140 -6.68 1.84 -1.77
CA GLY A 140 -7.02 2.67 -0.62
C GLY A 140 -7.78 3.93 -0.99
N TYR A 141 -7.80 4.86 -0.06
CA TYR A 141 -8.63 6.05 -0.12
C TYR A 141 -7.90 7.27 0.46
N PRO A 142 -8.24 8.49 0.04
CA PRO A 142 -7.97 9.68 0.84
C PRO A 142 -8.66 9.57 2.21
N ARG A 143 -8.12 10.22 3.23
CA ARG A 143 -8.59 10.12 4.63
C ARG A 143 -10.08 10.38 4.81
N GLY A 144 -10.64 11.38 4.12
CA GLY A 144 -12.06 11.70 4.20
C GLY A 144 -12.99 10.58 3.75
N GLU A 145 -12.53 9.76 2.78
CA GLU A 145 -13.27 8.59 2.30
C GLU A 145 -12.91 7.32 3.10
N TYR A 146 -11.70 7.26 3.64
CA TYR A 146 -11.28 6.12 4.45
C TYR A 146 -12.11 6.02 5.72
N TYR A 147 -12.27 7.12 6.45
CA TYR A 147 -12.95 7.17 7.75
C TYR A 147 -14.37 7.76 7.68
N GLN A 148 -15.11 7.52 6.61
CA GLN A 148 -16.52 7.91 6.53
C GLN A 148 -17.38 7.11 7.53
N ASP A 149 -18.51 7.69 7.95
CA ASP A 149 -19.35 7.11 9.01
C ASP A 149 -19.94 5.75 8.62
N GLU A 150 -20.21 5.52 7.35
CA GLU A 150 -20.79 4.28 6.81
C GLU A 150 -19.80 3.12 6.78
N ARG A 151 -18.50 3.38 6.98
CA ARG A 151 -17.44 2.36 7.06
C ARG A 151 -17.07 2.09 8.51
N ASP A 152 -18.03 1.69 9.29
CA ASP A 152 -17.96 1.58 10.76
C ASP A 152 -17.25 0.32 11.30
N ASP A 153 -16.76 -0.56 10.42
CA ASP A 153 -15.91 -1.72 10.76
C ASP A 153 -14.60 -1.76 9.94
N GLY A 154 -14.20 -0.60 9.39
CA GLY A 154 -12.92 -0.43 8.67
C GLY A 154 -12.84 -1.14 7.31
N THR A 155 -11.62 -1.39 6.86
CA THR A 155 -11.31 -1.91 5.51
C THR A 155 -10.61 -3.27 5.54
N VAL A 156 -10.18 -3.77 6.70
CA VAL A 156 -9.44 -5.03 6.79
C VAL A 156 -10.22 -6.17 6.15
N ARG A 157 -9.54 -6.94 5.31
CA ARG A 157 -10.07 -8.11 4.62
C ARG A 157 -9.12 -9.29 4.77
N ALA A 158 -9.69 -10.48 4.75
CA ALA A 158 -8.94 -11.71 4.72
C ALA A 158 -9.00 -12.34 3.33
N PHE A 159 -7.86 -12.79 2.83
CA PHE A 159 -7.73 -13.46 1.54
C PHE A 159 -7.20 -14.89 1.73
N TYR A 160 -7.94 -15.85 1.22
CA TYR A 160 -7.51 -17.23 1.19
C TYR A 160 -7.80 -17.85 -0.19
N ARG A 161 -6.75 -18.35 -0.86
CA ARG A 161 -6.84 -18.94 -2.22
C ARG A 161 -7.60 -18.04 -3.22
N HIS A 162 -7.27 -16.74 -3.23
CA HIS A 162 -7.90 -15.71 -4.07
C HIS A 162 -9.38 -15.43 -3.78
N GLN A 163 -9.91 -15.89 -2.66
CA GLN A 163 -11.25 -15.57 -2.19
C GLN A 163 -11.15 -14.59 -1.01
N VAL A 164 -11.90 -13.49 -1.11
CA VAL A 164 -11.99 -12.47 -0.04
C VAL A 164 -13.13 -12.84 0.92
N HIS A 165 -12.90 -12.62 2.21
CA HIS A 165 -13.93 -12.72 3.24
C HIS A 165 -13.63 -11.78 4.43
N ASN A 166 -14.64 -11.60 5.31
CA ASN A 166 -14.54 -10.68 6.45
C ASN A 166 -14.24 -11.39 7.79
N ASP A 167 -14.16 -12.71 7.79
CA ASP A 167 -13.84 -13.48 9.01
C ASP A 167 -12.32 -13.53 9.19
N LEU A 168 -11.78 -12.60 9.97
CA LEU A 168 -10.35 -12.43 10.19
C LEU A 168 -9.71 -13.60 10.96
N TYR A 169 -10.52 -14.42 11.63
CA TYR A 169 -10.04 -15.48 12.52
C TYR A 169 -10.19 -16.89 11.98
N ARG A 170 -10.76 -17.04 10.78
CA ARG A 170 -11.15 -18.34 10.24
C ARG A 170 -9.98 -19.30 10.01
N TRP A 171 -8.85 -18.82 9.51
CA TRP A 171 -7.68 -19.65 9.18
C TRP A 171 -6.38 -18.93 9.61
N PRO A 172 -6.10 -18.82 10.92
CA PRO A 172 -4.93 -18.10 11.42
C PRO A 172 -3.64 -18.68 10.80
N GLY A 173 -2.77 -17.80 10.28
CA GLY A 173 -1.52 -18.19 9.65
C GLY A 173 -1.62 -18.78 8.24
N LEU A 174 -2.83 -18.92 7.67
CA LEU A 174 -3.05 -19.47 6.32
C LEU A 174 -3.71 -18.48 5.36
N GLN A 175 -4.12 -17.34 5.86
CA GLN A 175 -4.76 -16.27 5.09
C GLN A 175 -3.93 -14.99 5.15
N ASP A 176 -3.99 -14.20 4.10
CA ASP A 176 -3.44 -12.86 4.09
C ASP A 176 -4.47 -11.89 4.68
N LEU A 177 -4.04 -11.05 5.61
CA LEU A 177 -4.84 -9.95 6.16
C LEU A 177 -4.29 -8.65 5.59
N THR A 178 -5.15 -7.88 4.95
CA THR A 178 -4.75 -6.62 4.35
C THR A 178 -5.72 -5.50 4.74
N ALA A 179 -5.20 -4.28 4.86
CA ALA A 179 -5.99 -3.08 5.08
C ALA A 179 -5.80 -2.13 3.90
N SER A 180 -6.83 -1.37 3.54
CA SER A 180 -6.65 -0.29 2.56
C SER A 180 -5.68 0.77 3.08
N VAL A 181 -5.00 1.46 2.16
CA VAL A 181 -4.06 2.53 2.52
C VAL A 181 -4.80 3.86 2.71
N ASP A 182 -4.54 4.58 3.81
CA ASP A 182 -4.87 6.00 3.95
C ASP A 182 -3.81 6.81 3.19
N PHE A 183 -4.14 7.22 1.95
CA PHE A 183 -3.21 7.96 1.10
C PHE A 183 -2.92 9.37 1.60
N THR A 184 -3.77 9.97 2.41
CA THR A 184 -3.46 11.23 3.10
C THR A 184 -2.37 11.00 4.15
N ALA A 185 -2.46 9.92 4.92
CA ALA A 185 -1.40 9.56 5.88
C ALA A 185 -0.07 9.24 5.17
N LEU A 186 -0.11 8.59 3.99
CA LEU A 186 1.08 8.36 3.17
C LEU A 186 1.70 9.66 2.67
N ALA A 187 0.87 10.61 2.21
CA ALA A 187 1.33 11.95 1.79
C ALA A 187 1.99 12.71 2.96
N GLU A 188 1.36 12.70 4.15
CA GLU A 188 1.91 13.28 5.37
C GLU A 188 3.25 12.63 5.77
N ALA A 189 3.34 11.30 5.70
CA ALA A 189 4.57 10.57 6.03
C ALA A 189 5.71 10.88 5.06
N GLY A 190 5.44 10.92 3.75
CA GLY A 190 6.45 11.23 2.74
C GLY A 190 6.94 12.67 2.82
N THR A 191 6.03 13.63 2.98
CA THR A 191 6.41 15.05 3.13
C THR A 191 7.10 15.31 4.48
N GLY A 192 6.66 14.65 5.54
CA GLY A 192 7.34 14.69 6.85
C GLY A 192 8.75 14.12 6.84
N ALA A 193 9.05 13.18 5.94
CA ALA A 193 10.40 12.66 5.70
C ALA A 193 11.25 13.58 4.79
N GLY A 194 10.72 14.75 4.35
CA GLY A 194 11.43 15.74 3.55
C GLY A 194 11.40 15.50 2.05
N PHE A 195 10.42 14.75 1.55
CA PHE A 195 10.15 14.63 0.12
C PHE A 195 9.04 15.59 -0.31
N GLU A 196 9.04 15.94 -1.59
CA GLU A 196 7.93 16.65 -2.22
C GLU A 196 6.96 15.63 -2.83
N LEU A 197 5.66 15.90 -2.74
CA LEU A 197 4.65 15.08 -3.41
C LEU A 197 4.69 15.37 -4.91
N ALA A 198 5.08 14.39 -5.72
CA ALA A 198 5.14 14.51 -7.18
C ALA A 198 3.78 14.32 -7.86
N GLY A 199 2.87 13.56 -7.24
CA GLY A 199 1.51 13.38 -7.73
C GLY A 199 0.76 12.23 -7.06
N TYR A 200 -0.56 12.24 -7.27
CA TYR A 200 -1.49 11.22 -6.80
C TYR A 200 -2.61 11.04 -7.83
N CYS A 201 -2.80 9.82 -8.32
CA CYS A 201 -3.82 9.53 -9.31
C CYS A 201 -4.26 8.05 -9.26
N THR A 202 -5.26 7.67 -10.04
CA THR A 202 -5.64 6.26 -10.18
C THR A 202 -4.60 5.48 -10.98
N GLN A 203 -4.50 4.17 -10.76
CA GLN A 203 -3.60 3.31 -11.53
C GLN A 203 -3.87 3.38 -13.04
N ALA A 204 -5.14 3.45 -13.45
CA ALA A 204 -5.49 3.60 -14.87
C ALA A 204 -4.89 4.86 -15.47
N ASN A 205 -5.05 6.00 -14.79
CA ASN A 205 -4.50 7.27 -15.26
C ASN A 205 -2.98 7.27 -15.29
N PHE A 206 -2.33 6.71 -14.26
CA PHE A 206 -0.87 6.58 -14.24
C PHE A 206 -0.36 5.75 -15.41
N LEU A 207 -0.93 4.57 -15.65
CA LEU A 207 -0.49 3.68 -16.71
C LEU A 207 -0.73 4.28 -18.11
N LEU A 208 -1.91 4.91 -18.33
CA LEU A 208 -2.22 5.57 -19.61
C LEU A 208 -1.34 6.80 -19.82
N GLY A 209 -1.11 7.63 -18.81
CA GLY A 209 -0.22 8.79 -18.88
C GLY A 209 1.23 8.41 -19.20
N ASN A 210 1.65 7.22 -18.79
CA ASN A 210 3.00 6.70 -19.05
C ASN A 210 3.08 5.79 -20.29
N GLY A 211 2.11 5.86 -21.20
CA GLY A 211 2.20 5.25 -22.54
C GLY A 211 1.88 3.76 -22.58
N LEU A 212 0.99 3.26 -21.74
CA LEU A 212 0.52 1.88 -21.77
C LEU A 212 -0.03 1.48 -23.17
N ASP A 213 -0.70 2.40 -23.87
CA ASP A 213 -1.22 2.21 -25.22
C ASP A 213 -0.09 1.93 -26.23
N ALA A 214 0.99 2.71 -26.17
CA ALA A 214 2.15 2.52 -27.02
C ALA A 214 2.89 1.21 -26.71
N LEU A 215 2.98 0.82 -25.44
CA LEU A 215 3.54 -0.46 -25.03
C LEU A 215 2.67 -1.63 -25.52
N LEU A 216 1.35 -1.52 -25.41
CA LEU A 216 0.42 -2.54 -25.90
C LEU A 216 0.55 -2.70 -27.42
N ALA A 217 0.60 -1.60 -28.18
CA ALA A 217 0.79 -1.65 -29.63
C ALA A 217 2.08 -2.35 -30.04
N LYS A 218 3.19 -2.08 -29.33
CA LYS A 218 4.48 -2.77 -29.55
C LYS A 218 4.41 -4.27 -29.22
N ALA A 219 3.71 -4.65 -28.15
CA ALA A 219 3.54 -6.04 -27.74
C ALA A 219 2.64 -6.78 -28.73
N ASP A 220 1.52 -6.19 -29.16
CA ASP A 220 0.60 -6.75 -30.17
C ASP A 220 1.33 -7.06 -31.50
N ALA A 221 2.25 -6.19 -31.92
CA ALA A 221 3.04 -6.40 -33.16
C ALA A 221 4.01 -7.60 -33.09
N ARG A 222 4.31 -8.12 -31.89
CA ARG A 222 5.27 -9.21 -31.64
C ARG A 222 4.61 -10.51 -31.20
N THR A 223 3.28 -10.56 -31.17
CA THR A 223 2.53 -11.64 -30.55
C THR A 223 1.49 -12.17 -31.53
N ASP A 224 1.16 -13.46 -31.46
CA ASP A 224 0.09 -14.08 -32.22
C ASP A 224 -1.30 -13.63 -31.76
N GLU A 225 -2.35 -13.99 -32.50
CA GLU A 225 -3.72 -13.55 -32.20
C GLU A 225 -4.19 -14.00 -30.79
N PHE A 226 -3.78 -15.18 -30.34
CA PHE A 226 -4.13 -15.66 -29.01
C PHE A 226 -3.42 -14.84 -27.91
N GLY A 227 -2.15 -14.53 -28.11
CA GLY A 227 -1.38 -13.66 -27.21
C GLY A 227 -1.92 -12.24 -27.15
N LYS A 228 -2.40 -11.68 -28.28
CA LYS A 228 -3.07 -10.36 -28.31
C LYS A 228 -4.32 -10.33 -27.43
N VAL A 229 -5.15 -11.37 -27.49
CA VAL A 229 -6.34 -11.48 -26.61
C VAL A 229 -5.92 -11.47 -25.14
N ARG A 230 -4.91 -12.27 -24.77
CA ARG A 230 -4.40 -12.31 -23.39
C ARG A 230 -3.86 -10.97 -22.92
N LEU A 231 -3.09 -10.29 -23.75
CA LEU A 231 -2.55 -8.94 -23.42
C LEU A 231 -3.66 -7.93 -23.19
N ARG A 232 -4.67 -7.90 -24.06
CA ARG A 232 -5.83 -7.01 -23.89
C ARG A 232 -6.63 -7.31 -22.62
N ASP A 233 -6.78 -8.57 -22.26
CA ASP A 233 -7.45 -8.94 -21.01
C ASP A 233 -6.63 -8.54 -19.78
N GLN A 234 -5.30 -8.60 -19.84
CA GLN A 234 -4.42 -8.09 -18.79
C GLN A 234 -4.52 -6.57 -18.66
N VAL A 235 -4.49 -5.84 -19.78
CA VAL A 235 -4.67 -4.38 -19.77
C VAL A 235 -6.04 -4.00 -19.21
N LYS A 236 -7.13 -4.69 -19.59
CA LYS A 236 -8.44 -4.46 -18.99
C LYS A 236 -8.44 -4.64 -17.47
N LYS A 237 -7.77 -5.67 -16.94
CA LYS A 237 -7.66 -5.87 -15.49
C LYS A 237 -6.96 -4.71 -14.80
N LEU A 238 -5.91 -4.16 -15.42
CA LEU A 238 -5.14 -3.06 -14.87
C LEU A 238 -5.85 -1.69 -14.96
N THR A 239 -6.75 -1.49 -15.94
CA THR A 239 -7.26 -0.16 -16.29
C THR A 239 -8.77 0.01 -16.11
N LEU A 240 -9.56 -1.08 -16.09
CA LEU A 240 -11.01 -0.91 -15.91
C LEU A 240 -11.36 -0.49 -14.47
N PRO A 241 -12.33 0.43 -14.30
CA PRO A 241 -12.75 0.95 -12.98
C PRO A 241 -13.18 -0.16 -12.01
N THR A 242 -13.94 -1.14 -12.50
CA THR A 242 -14.47 -2.28 -11.69
C THR A 242 -13.41 -3.34 -11.35
N ALA A 243 -12.24 -3.26 -11.97
CA ALA A 243 -11.10 -4.12 -11.69
C ALA A 243 -10.06 -3.36 -10.83
N MET A 244 -8.84 -3.19 -11.32
CA MET A 244 -7.77 -2.50 -10.57
C MET A 244 -7.69 -1.00 -10.89
N GLY A 245 -8.24 -0.56 -12.04
CA GLY A 245 -7.94 0.75 -12.62
C GLY A 245 -8.27 1.96 -11.74
N GLU A 246 -9.39 1.94 -11.01
CA GLU A 246 -9.77 2.99 -10.07
C GLU A 246 -9.65 2.56 -8.60
N ARG A 247 -9.57 1.25 -8.34
CA ARG A 247 -9.41 0.73 -6.98
C ARG A 247 -7.99 0.90 -6.46
N PHE A 248 -7.02 0.79 -7.37
CA PHE A 248 -5.62 1.05 -7.09
C PHE A 248 -5.29 2.50 -7.35
N GLN A 249 -4.51 3.05 -6.45
CA GLN A 249 -4.02 4.42 -6.49
C GLN A 249 -2.51 4.40 -6.64
N VAL A 250 -1.99 5.44 -7.25
CA VAL A 250 -0.55 5.63 -7.44
C VAL A 250 -0.16 6.97 -6.82
N MET A 251 0.81 6.94 -5.93
CA MET A 251 1.37 8.13 -5.29
C MET A 251 2.87 8.18 -5.51
N GLY A 252 3.38 9.32 -5.93
CA GLY A 252 4.79 9.57 -6.16
C GLY A 252 5.34 10.69 -5.30
N PHE A 253 6.58 10.52 -4.88
CA PHE A 253 7.35 11.55 -4.18
C PHE A 253 8.68 11.76 -4.89
N GLN A 254 9.26 12.95 -4.67
CA GLN A 254 10.52 13.33 -5.29
C GLN A 254 11.43 14.08 -4.30
N ARG A 255 12.74 13.97 -4.52
CA ARG A 255 13.77 14.76 -3.84
C ARG A 255 14.90 15.02 -4.83
N ASP A 256 15.18 16.29 -5.14
CA ASP A 256 16.22 16.72 -6.08
C ASP A 256 16.15 16.07 -7.49
N VAL A 257 14.97 15.64 -7.90
CA VAL A 257 14.64 15.16 -9.27
C VAL A 257 13.26 15.71 -9.63
N ASP A 258 12.96 15.76 -10.93
CA ASP A 258 11.62 16.08 -11.42
C ASP A 258 10.88 14.77 -11.78
N PHE A 259 9.94 14.37 -10.93
CA PHE A 259 9.12 13.17 -11.13
C PHE A 259 7.64 13.50 -11.43
N GLU A 260 7.23 14.78 -11.35
CA GLU A 260 5.87 15.23 -11.70
C GLU A 260 5.42 14.82 -13.11
N PRO A 261 6.30 14.77 -14.13
CA PRO A 261 5.90 14.33 -15.46
C PRO A 261 5.35 12.89 -15.53
N ALA A 262 5.55 12.06 -14.52
CA ALA A 262 4.92 10.75 -14.42
C ALA A 262 3.40 10.81 -14.07
N PHE A 263 2.89 11.98 -13.63
CA PHE A 263 1.52 12.18 -13.16
C PHE A 263 0.72 13.14 -14.06
N THR A 264 0.85 13.00 -15.37
CA THR A 264 0.24 13.91 -16.37
C THR A 264 -1.29 13.78 -16.50
N LEU A 265 -1.89 12.68 -16.03
CA LEU A 265 -3.32 12.42 -16.16
C LEU A 265 -3.98 12.21 -14.81
N GLY A 266 -5.15 12.82 -14.63
CA GLY A 266 -6.08 12.52 -13.54
C GLY A 266 -5.55 12.85 -12.15
N ASP A 267 -4.96 14.02 -11.99
CA ASP A 267 -4.49 14.50 -10.69
C ASP A 267 -5.61 14.50 -9.65
N LEU A 268 -5.38 13.84 -8.53
CA LEU A 268 -6.26 13.72 -7.38
C LEU A 268 -5.64 14.29 -6.09
N THR A 269 -4.54 15.01 -6.17
CA THR A 269 -3.83 15.58 -4.99
C THR A 269 -4.71 16.49 -4.16
N TRP A 270 -5.67 17.14 -4.77
CA TRP A 270 -6.68 17.98 -4.10
C TRP A 270 -7.64 17.22 -3.15
N ARG A 271 -7.62 15.88 -3.16
CA ARG A 271 -8.44 15.01 -2.28
C ARG A 271 -7.74 14.59 -1.01
N LEU A 272 -6.43 14.84 -0.89
CA LEU A 272 -5.59 14.42 0.22
C LEU A 272 -5.76 15.28 1.48
#